data_140f864b2d70293e82819046a38c0710
#
_entry.id   140f864b2d70293e82819046a38c0710
#
_cell.length_a   1.000
_cell.length_b   1.000
_cell.length_c   1.000
_cell.angle_alpha   90.00
_cell.angle_beta   90.00
_cell.angle_gamma   90.00
#
_symmetry.space_group_name_H-M   'P 1'
#
loop_
_entity.id
_entity.type
_entity.pdbx_description
1 polymer ?
#
loop_
_entity_poly.entity_id
_entity_poly.type
_entity_poly.pdbx_seq_one_letter_code
_entity_poly.pdbx_strand_id
1 'polypeptide(L)'
;LMNVIVNRGYSRKFELEADKLAAEYLLNNNYNPDAMRSFLKILEDSDDLERKIAKSENREPRVGYHGIFSTHPDNEKRIRKLESTKLEKKPYKDNKEKFLKMIDGSLYGSSPEEGYLKDSYFYHPILAIKFNIKDNWSLKNLPDKLVISKNESQLIMRADELLIDDLDNGLTPKEYLENGVSKTNFLNTNKLLEESDFSYNDLKGYTHLYENKGAFSTNFKRFIIIFDTQSKKLKPKAWISTITMKDKADDNDAINMLKSFQKMSEKEIADSKGLRIKVIRFREGMSYESLAKSSPLGKFSADKLRLLNGHYPNLTPEIGDLIKIVQ
;
A
#
# COMPACT_ATOMS: atom_id res chain seq x y z
N LEU A 1 8.02 -23.43 -16.57
CA LEU A 1 7.13 -24.26 -15.75
C LEU A 1 7.93 -25.07 -14.72
N MET A 2 9.01 -25.72 -15.10
CA MET A 2 9.81 -26.57 -14.18
C MET A 2 10.47 -25.78 -13.04
N ASN A 3 11.03 -24.60 -13.30
CA ASN A 3 11.61 -23.71 -12.26
C ASN A 3 10.58 -23.22 -11.23
N VAL A 4 9.32 -23.02 -11.64
CA VAL A 4 8.23 -22.60 -10.75
C VAL A 4 7.83 -23.73 -9.80
N ILE A 5 7.79 -24.96 -10.28
CA ILE A 5 7.42 -26.15 -9.46
C ILE A 5 8.55 -26.48 -8.46
N VAL A 6 9.80 -26.40 -8.88
CA VAL A 6 10.97 -26.62 -8.00
C VAL A 6 11.02 -25.55 -6.88
N ASN A 7 10.91 -24.27 -7.23
CA ASN A 7 10.92 -23.19 -6.25
C ASN A 7 9.75 -23.28 -5.25
N ARG A 8 8.55 -23.65 -5.69
CA ARG A 8 7.39 -23.84 -4.79
C ARG A 8 7.56 -25.00 -3.81
N GLY A 9 8.19 -26.09 -4.23
CA GLY A 9 8.46 -27.25 -3.38
C GLY A 9 9.53 -26.97 -2.31
N TYR A 10 10.58 -26.28 -2.68
CA TYR A 10 11.63 -25.84 -1.74
C TYR A 10 11.09 -24.82 -0.74
N SER A 11 10.30 -23.85 -1.18
CA SER A 11 9.68 -22.85 -0.32
C SER A 11 8.90 -23.50 0.84
N ARG A 12 8.04 -24.48 0.55
CA ARG A 12 7.23 -25.14 1.57
C ARG A 12 8.06 -25.89 2.64
N LYS A 13 9.16 -26.50 2.27
CA LYS A 13 10.07 -27.18 3.20
C LYS A 13 10.77 -26.16 4.11
N PHE A 14 11.25 -25.06 3.54
CA PHE A 14 11.92 -24.01 4.29
C PHE A 14 10.97 -23.29 5.26
N GLU A 15 9.70 -23.11 4.91
CA GLU A 15 8.70 -22.56 5.83
C GLU A 15 8.52 -23.43 7.08
N LEU A 16 8.36 -24.73 6.88
CA LEU A 16 8.21 -25.65 8.00
C LEU A 16 9.48 -25.74 8.87
N GLU A 17 10.65 -25.59 8.27
CA GLU A 17 11.92 -25.50 8.98
C GLU A 17 12.05 -24.19 9.74
N ALA A 18 11.65 -23.06 9.13
CA ALA A 18 11.62 -21.76 9.76
C ALA A 18 10.68 -21.72 10.97
N ASP A 19 9.47 -22.31 10.86
CA ASP A 19 8.53 -22.41 11.97
C ASP A 19 9.12 -23.18 13.15
N LYS A 20 9.80 -24.30 12.87
CA LYS A 20 10.47 -25.09 13.90
C LYS A 20 11.59 -24.32 14.58
N LEU A 21 12.46 -23.65 13.78
CA LEU A 21 13.54 -22.82 14.29
C LEU A 21 13.00 -21.65 15.13
N ALA A 22 11.91 -21.01 14.68
CA ALA A 22 11.28 -19.95 15.44
C ALA A 22 10.80 -20.41 16.81
N ALA A 23 10.15 -21.59 16.89
CA ALA A 23 9.74 -22.19 18.15
C ALA A 23 10.94 -22.54 19.05
N GLU A 24 12.02 -23.08 18.48
CA GLU A 24 13.27 -23.35 19.20
C GLU A 24 13.94 -22.07 19.73
N TYR A 25 13.97 -20.98 18.95
CA TYR A 25 14.52 -19.70 19.37
C TYR A 25 13.69 -19.06 20.50
N LEU A 26 12.37 -19.16 20.43
CA LEU A 26 11.50 -18.73 21.54
C LEU A 26 11.84 -19.51 22.83
N LEU A 27 11.92 -20.83 22.74
CA LEU A 27 12.25 -21.71 23.87
C LEU A 27 13.62 -21.37 24.47
N ASN A 28 14.65 -21.23 23.65
CA ASN A 28 16.02 -20.94 24.07
C ASN A 28 16.15 -19.57 24.76
N ASN A 29 15.27 -18.63 24.40
CA ASN A 29 15.20 -17.32 25.03
C ASN A 29 14.19 -17.24 26.19
N ASN A 30 13.64 -18.38 26.60
CA ASN A 30 12.66 -18.50 27.67
C ASN A 30 11.32 -17.79 27.39
N TYR A 31 10.93 -17.73 26.12
CA TYR A 31 9.58 -17.36 25.70
C TYR A 31 8.73 -18.60 25.40
N ASN A 32 7.41 -18.44 25.48
CA ASN A 32 6.50 -19.54 25.17
C ASN A 32 6.54 -19.85 23.66
N PRO A 33 6.97 -21.05 23.25
CA PRO A 33 7.00 -21.43 21.84
C PRO A 33 5.60 -21.55 21.20
N ASP A 34 4.52 -21.68 22.00
CA ASP A 34 3.14 -21.61 21.53
C ASP A 34 2.77 -20.25 20.89
N ALA A 35 3.57 -19.22 21.15
CA ALA A 35 3.40 -17.93 20.48
C ALA A 35 3.50 -18.04 18.94
N MET A 36 4.29 -19.00 18.44
CA MET A 36 4.37 -19.26 16.99
C MET A 36 3.04 -19.81 16.45
N ARG A 37 2.38 -20.68 17.19
CA ARG A 37 1.06 -21.22 16.82
C ARG A 37 0.00 -20.11 16.83
N SER A 38 0.02 -19.27 17.89
CA SER A 38 -0.89 -18.12 17.99
C SER A 38 -0.71 -17.14 16.83
N PHE A 39 0.54 -16.92 16.39
CA PHE A 39 0.84 -16.08 15.24
C PHE A 39 0.25 -16.66 13.94
N LEU A 40 0.44 -17.97 13.67
CA LEU A 40 -0.13 -18.62 12.50
C LEU A 40 -1.67 -18.59 12.51
N LYS A 41 -2.28 -18.70 13.70
CA LYS A 41 -3.73 -18.57 13.84
C LYS A 41 -4.21 -17.15 13.48
N ILE A 42 -3.50 -16.11 13.88
CA ILE A 42 -3.84 -14.72 13.48
C ILE A 42 -3.76 -14.55 11.97
N LEU A 43 -2.81 -15.18 11.28
CA LEU A 43 -2.74 -15.13 9.81
C LEU A 43 -3.95 -15.82 9.16
N GLU A 44 -4.36 -16.99 9.67
CA GLU A 44 -5.58 -17.69 9.21
C GLU A 44 -6.83 -16.84 9.45
N ASP A 45 -6.97 -16.26 10.64
CA ASP A 45 -8.08 -15.39 11.02
C ASP A 45 -8.12 -14.12 10.15
N SER A 46 -6.96 -13.61 9.72
CA SER A 46 -6.85 -12.48 8.79
C SER A 46 -7.41 -12.83 7.41
N ASP A 47 -7.08 -14.04 6.91
CA ASP A 47 -7.62 -14.53 5.64
C ASP A 47 -9.14 -14.73 5.71
N ASP A 48 -9.64 -15.24 6.82
CA ASP A 48 -11.09 -15.44 7.03
C ASP A 48 -11.85 -14.11 7.10
N LEU A 49 -11.30 -13.12 7.79
CA LEU A 49 -11.87 -11.77 7.81
C LEU A 49 -11.88 -11.15 6.41
N GLU A 50 -10.79 -11.32 5.63
CA GLU A 50 -10.72 -10.82 4.26
C GLU A 50 -11.77 -11.49 3.36
N ARG A 51 -11.99 -12.82 3.49
CA ARG A 51 -13.09 -13.53 2.77
C ARG A 51 -14.46 -12.97 3.14
N LYS A 52 -14.68 -12.68 4.43
CA LYS A 52 -15.93 -12.08 4.93
C LYS A 52 -16.14 -10.68 4.32
N ILE A 53 -15.11 -9.84 4.31
CA ILE A 53 -15.15 -8.50 3.71
C ILE A 53 -15.41 -8.59 2.22
N ALA A 54 -14.64 -9.38 1.49
CA ALA A 54 -14.76 -9.55 0.03
C ALA A 54 -16.15 -9.99 -0.39
N LYS A 55 -16.73 -10.96 0.35
CA LYS A 55 -18.12 -11.40 0.13
C LYS A 55 -19.12 -10.26 0.31
N SER A 56 -18.93 -9.41 1.32
CA SER A 56 -19.82 -8.25 1.56
C SER A 56 -19.70 -7.15 0.51
N GLU A 57 -18.55 -7.08 -0.16
CA GLU A 57 -18.23 -6.11 -1.21
C GLU A 57 -18.42 -6.68 -2.62
N ASN A 58 -18.89 -7.93 -2.73
CA ASN A 58 -19.09 -8.66 -4.00
C ASN A 58 -17.83 -8.65 -4.89
N ARG A 59 -16.67 -8.89 -4.28
CA ARG A 59 -15.37 -8.98 -4.96
C ARG A 59 -14.64 -10.28 -4.59
N GLU A 60 -13.63 -10.63 -5.39
CA GLU A 60 -12.73 -11.72 -5.04
C GLU A 60 -11.91 -11.39 -3.78
N PRO A 61 -11.73 -12.37 -2.88
CA PRO A 61 -10.94 -12.18 -1.68
C PRO A 61 -9.45 -12.03 -2.03
N ARG A 62 -8.79 -11.09 -1.38
CA ARG A 62 -7.35 -10.85 -1.52
C ARG A 62 -6.52 -11.72 -0.55
N VAL A 63 -6.93 -12.97 -0.37
CA VAL A 63 -6.22 -13.95 0.47
C VAL A 63 -4.90 -14.32 -0.19
N GLY A 64 -3.84 -14.39 0.59
CA GLY A 64 -2.48 -14.58 0.05
C GLY A 64 -1.95 -13.37 -0.72
N TYR A 65 -2.58 -12.20 -0.58
CA TYR A 65 -2.31 -10.96 -1.34
C TYR A 65 -0.88 -10.44 -1.23
N HIS A 66 -0.15 -10.81 -0.23
CA HIS A 66 1.25 -10.41 -0.11
C HIS A 66 2.21 -11.23 -0.98
N GLY A 67 1.73 -11.83 -2.08
CA GLY A 67 2.55 -12.54 -3.06
C GLY A 67 3.41 -13.69 -2.48
N ILE A 68 3.70 -13.59 -1.22
CA ILE A 68 4.48 -14.50 -0.40
C ILE A 68 3.64 -15.73 -0.05
N PHE A 69 2.35 -15.57 0.31
CA PHE A 69 1.52 -16.65 0.84
C PHE A 69 0.90 -17.60 -0.21
N SER A 70 0.80 -17.19 -1.48
CA SER A 70 0.34 -18.12 -2.54
C SER A 70 1.30 -19.29 -2.78
N THR A 71 2.52 -19.21 -2.28
CA THR A 71 3.55 -20.25 -2.35
C THR A 71 3.75 -20.99 -1.03
N HIS A 72 3.14 -20.52 0.07
CA HIS A 72 3.33 -21.09 1.40
C HIS A 72 2.39 -22.29 1.64
N PRO A 73 2.78 -23.25 2.49
CA PRO A 73 1.90 -24.32 2.93
C PRO A 73 0.72 -23.75 3.70
N ASP A 74 -0.40 -24.45 3.62
CA ASP A 74 -1.58 -24.25 4.40
C ASP A 74 -1.23 -24.03 5.89
N ASN A 75 -1.68 -22.93 6.48
CA ASN A 75 -1.42 -22.57 7.88
C ASN A 75 -1.88 -23.69 8.83
N GLU A 76 -2.97 -24.39 8.52
CA GLU A 76 -3.40 -25.54 9.30
C GLU A 76 -2.34 -26.68 9.38
N LYS A 77 -1.64 -26.95 8.26
CA LYS A 77 -0.56 -27.98 8.26
C LYS A 77 0.63 -27.52 9.08
N ARG A 78 0.95 -26.23 9.05
CA ARG A 78 2.01 -25.62 9.85
C ARG A 78 1.68 -25.70 11.35
N ILE A 79 0.46 -25.35 11.72
CA ILE A 79 -0.05 -25.46 13.10
C ILE A 79 0.01 -26.91 13.59
N ARG A 80 -0.55 -27.87 12.85
CA ARG A 80 -0.54 -29.30 13.22
C ARG A 80 0.88 -29.84 13.41
N LYS A 81 1.83 -29.38 12.61
CA LYS A 81 3.23 -29.82 12.75
C LYS A 81 3.89 -29.28 14.01
N LEU A 82 3.58 -28.04 14.40
CA LEU A 82 4.02 -27.46 15.66
C LEU A 82 3.36 -28.14 16.89
N GLU A 83 2.12 -28.59 16.76
CA GLU A 83 1.40 -29.35 17.81
C GLU A 83 2.09 -30.67 18.16
N SER A 84 2.78 -31.29 17.21
CA SER A 84 3.55 -32.50 17.45
C SER A 84 4.82 -32.27 18.28
N THR A 85 5.21 -31.04 18.49
CA THR A 85 6.38 -30.67 19.30
C THR A 85 5.99 -30.68 20.79
N LYS A 86 6.53 -31.62 21.57
CA LYS A 86 6.31 -31.64 23.02
C LYS A 86 6.91 -30.40 23.66
N LEU A 87 6.07 -29.51 24.17
CA LEU A 87 6.48 -28.30 24.87
C LEU A 87 6.67 -28.61 26.34
N GLU A 88 7.79 -28.17 26.91
CA GLU A 88 8.00 -28.27 28.38
C GLU A 88 7.07 -27.29 29.09
N LYS A 89 6.36 -27.76 30.09
CA LYS A 89 5.58 -26.90 31.00
C LYS A 89 6.52 -26.23 32.00
N LYS A 90 6.92 -24.99 31.71
CA LYS A 90 7.70 -24.17 32.62
C LYS A 90 7.18 -22.72 32.59
N PRO A 91 7.46 -21.90 33.61
CA PRO A 91 7.12 -20.49 33.54
C PRO A 91 7.99 -19.81 32.50
N TYR A 92 7.33 -19.21 31.50
CA TYR A 92 7.97 -18.42 30.44
C TYR A 92 7.95 -16.94 30.81
N LYS A 93 8.84 -16.16 30.16
CA LYS A 93 8.81 -14.70 30.26
C LYS A 93 7.49 -14.17 29.70
N ASP A 94 6.78 -13.39 30.51
CA ASP A 94 5.66 -12.59 30.06
C ASP A 94 6.08 -11.12 30.01
N ASN A 95 6.23 -10.59 28.80
CA ASN A 95 6.53 -9.20 28.55
C ASN A 95 5.37 -8.49 27.83
N LYS A 96 4.17 -9.07 27.82
CA LYS A 96 3.01 -8.56 27.08
C LYS A 96 2.71 -7.10 27.42
N GLU A 97 2.61 -6.79 28.70
CA GLU A 97 2.31 -5.42 29.15
C GLU A 97 3.40 -4.42 28.72
N LYS A 98 4.67 -4.79 28.91
CA LYS A 98 5.81 -3.97 28.48
C LYS A 98 5.81 -3.73 26.99
N PHE A 99 5.58 -4.77 26.19
CA PHE A 99 5.50 -4.68 24.73
C PHE A 99 4.34 -3.78 24.30
N LEU A 100 3.14 -3.96 24.85
CA LEU A 100 1.97 -3.14 24.54
C LEU A 100 2.23 -1.66 24.84
N LYS A 101 2.87 -1.33 25.97
CA LYS A 101 3.27 0.05 26.28
C LYS A 101 4.27 0.63 25.28
N MET A 102 5.17 -0.20 24.74
CA MET A 102 6.17 0.26 23.75
C MET A 102 5.55 0.57 22.38
N ILE A 103 4.49 -0.13 21.99
CA ILE A 103 3.81 0.10 20.71
C ILE A 103 2.68 1.13 20.79
N ASP A 104 2.36 1.66 21.99
CA ASP A 104 1.38 2.72 22.13
C ASP A 104 1.83 3.96 21.35
N GLY A 105 0.96 4.51 20.51
CA GLY A 105 1.27 5.62 19.61
C GLY A 105 1.96 5.24 18.31
N SER A 106 2.32 3.97 18.08
CA SER A 106 2.89 3.52 16.80
C SER A 106 1.89 3.66 15.66
N LEU A 107 2.40 3.87 14.45
CA LEU A 107 1.57 3.93 13.25
C LEU A 107 0.84 2.60 13.02
N TYR A 108 -0.40 2.69 12.59
CA TYR A 108 -1.22 1.57 12.13
C TYR A 108 -1.49 1.71 10.63
N GLY A 109 -1.02 0.77 9.82
CA GLY A 109 -1.13 0.82 8.37
C GLY A 109 -0.04 1.67 7.71
N SER A 110 -0.37 2.28 6.56
CA SER A 110 0.58 3.07 5.78
C SER A 110 1.03 4.33 6.52
N SER A 111 2.31 4.65 6.39
CA SER A 111 2.84 5.92 6.85
C SER A 111 2.28 7.09 6.02
N PRO A 112 2.01 8.25 6.62
CA PRO A 112 1.76 9.48 5.85
C PRO A 112 2.88 9.80 4.84
N GLU A 113 4.11 9.35 5.12
CA GLU A 113 5.27 9.49 4.23
C GLU A 113 5.14 8.66 2.95
N GLU A 114 4.40 7.56 3.00
CA GLU A 114 4.15 6.68 1.85
C GLU A 114 2.87 7.06 1.10
N GLY A 115 2.09 8.02 1.61
CA GLY A 115 0.77 8.32 1.11
C GLY A 115 -0.26 7.22 1.41
N TYR A 116 -1.53 7.54 1.19
CA TYR A 116 -2.64 6.62 1.47
C TYR A 116 -3.82 6.86 0.54
N LEU A 117 -4.63 5.82 0.35
CA LEU A 117 -5.89 5.89 -0.38
C LEU A 117 -7.06 6.12 0.60
N LYS A 118 -7.90 7.10 0.27
CA LYS A 118 -9.16 7.36 0.96
C LYS A 118 -10.20 7.86 -0.04
N ASP A 119 -11.38 7.26 -0.06
CA ASP A 119 -12.51 7.66 -0.92
C ASP A 119 -12.11 7.82 -2.41
N SER A 120 -11.37 6.84 -2.95
CA SER A 120 -10.80 6.83 -4.30
C SER A 120 -9.76 7.94 -4.58
N TYR A 121 -9.35 8.72 -3.59
CA TYR A 121 -8.25 9.68 -3.71
C TYR A 121 -6.98 9.12 -3.09
N PHE A 122 -5.87 9.30 -3.78
CA PHE A 122 -4.54 9.13 -3.23
C PHE A 122 -4.09 10.47 -2.64
N TYR A 123 -3.66 10.43 -1.37
CA TYR A 123 -3.11 11.57 -0.62
C TYR A 123 -1.65 11.31 -0.29
N HIS A 124 -0.79 12.28 -0.52
CA HIS A 124 0.60 12.21 -0.11
C HIS A 124 1.00 13.47 0.69
N PRO A 125 0.85 13.46 2.01
CA PRO A 125 1.01 14.65 2.86
C PRO A 125 2.38 15.31 2.78
N ILE A 126 3.45 14.52 2.67
CA ILE A 126 4.83 15.04 2.58
C ILE A 126 5.06 15.80 1.25
N LEU A 127 4.49 15.32 0.17
CA LEU A 127 4.57 15.99 -1.14
C LEU A 127 3.44 17.01 -1.32
N ALA A 128 2.53 17.08 -0.34
CA ALA A 128 1.37 17.97 -0.32
C ALA A 128 0.49 17.87 -1.59
N ILE A 129 0.28 16.65 -2.09
CA ILE A 129 -0.50 16.38 -3.30
C ILE A 129 -1.62 15.38 -3.03
N LYS A 130 -2.67 15.48 -3.83
CA LYS A 130 -3.72 14.46 -3.93
C LYS A 130 -4.27 14.38 -5.35
N PHE A 131 -4.77 13.22 -5.73
CA PHE A 131 -5.48 13.03 -6.99
C PHE A 131 -6.38 11.79 -6.93
N ASN A 132 -7.40 11.75 -7.77
CA ASN A 132 -8.33 10.63 -7.84
C ASN A 132 -7.69 9.42 -8.53
N ILE A 133 -7.94 8.24 -8.00
CA ILE A 133 -7.64 6.96 -8.65
C ILE A 133 -8.94 6.41 -9.21
N LYS A 134 -8.98 6.23 -10.51
CA LYS A 134 -10.15 5.72 -11.22
C LYS A 134 -10.46 4.28 -10.77
N ASP A 135 -11.74 3.94 -10.73
CA ASP A 135 -12.16 2.57 -10.46
C ASP A 135 -11.51 1.58 -11.44
N ASN A 136 -11.19 0.38 -10.96
CA ASN A 136 -10.45 -0.66 -11.69
C ASN A 136 -8.97 -0.35 -11.99
N TRP A 137 -8.42 0.76 -11.51
CA TRP A 137 -7.00 1.01 -11.48
C TRP A 137 -6.44 0.69 -10.09
N SER A 138 -5.31 -0.02 -10.04
CA SER A 138 -4.58 -0.33 -8.81
C SER A 138 -3.39 0.61 -8.65
N LEU A 139 -3.11 1.06 -7.43
CA LEU A 139 -1.97 1.92 -7.12
C LEU A 139 -0.95 1.16 -6.27
N LYS A 140 0.33 1.31 -6.64
CA LYS A 140 1.49 0.95 -5.82
C LYS A 140 2.34 2.19 -5.64
N ASN A 141 2.57 2.61 -4.40
CA ASN A 141 3.55 3.62 -4.09
C ASN A 141 4.90 2.95 -3.83
N LEU A 142 5.91 3.33 -4.60
CA LEU A 142 7.29 2.88 -4.48
C LEU A 142 8.15 4.06 -4.01
N PRO A 143 9.34 3.84 -3.47
CA PRO A 143 10.17 4.92 -2.91
C PRO A 143 10.51 6.05 -3.90
N ASP A 144 10.57 5.75 -5.19
CA ASP A 144 10.98 6.66 -6.27
C ASP A 144 9.87 7.03 -7.25
N LYS A 145 8.71 6.36 -7.18
CA LYS A 145 7.61 6.53 -8.15
C LYS A 145 6.29 5.94 -7.67
N LEU A 146 5.21 6.47 -8.24
CA LEU A 146 3.89 5.85 -8.20
C LEU A 146 3.68 5.00 -9.45
N VAL A 147 3.14 3.81 -9.29
CA VAL A 147 2.74 2.92 -10.38
C VAL A 147 1.25 2.66 -10.28
N ILE A 148 0.48 3.08 -11.29
CA ILE A 148 -0.97 2.92 -11.35
C ILE A 148 -1.26 2.05 -12.56
N SER A 149 -1.95 0.93 -12.37
CA SER A 149 -2.08 -0.10 -13.41
C SER A 149 -3.52 -0.59 -13.55
N LYS A 150 -3.91 -0.87 -14.79
CA LYS A 150 -5.18 -1.52 -15.17
C LYS A 150 -4.90 -2.46 -16.33
N ASN A 151 -5.09 -3.76 -16.15
CA ASN A 151 -4.77 -4.77 -17.15
C ASN A 151 -3.34 -4.60 -17.70
N GLU A 152 -3.21 -4.34 -19.01
CA GLU A 152 -1.94 -4.10 -19.71
C GLU A 152 -1.54 -2.63 -19.80
N SER A 153 -2.34 -1.73 -19.22
CA SER A 153 -2.06 -0.30 -19.16
C SER A 153 -1.40 0.08 -17.85
N GLN A 154 -0.39 0.96 -17.94
CA GLN A 154 0.37 1.40 -16.78
C GLN A 154 0.70 2.89 -16.86
N LEU A 155 0.38 3.61 -15.80
CA LEU A 155 0.82 4.97 -15.54
C LEU A 155 1.92 4.94 -14.49
N ILE A 156 3.07 5.51 -14.80
CA ILE A 156 4.19 5.71 -13.87
C ILE A 156 4.34 7.21 -13.66
N MET A 157 4.30 7.66 -12.40
CA MET A 157 4.51 9.06 -12.02
C MET A 157 5.71 9.16 -11.08
N ARG A 158 6.57 10.11 -11.33
CA ARG A 158 7.70 10.48 -10.46
C ARG A 158 7.81 12.00 -10.34
N ALA A 159 8.57 12.47 -9.36
CA ALA A 159 8.85 13.89 -9.19
C ALA A 159 10.36 14.13 -9.27
N ASP A 160 10.76 15.10 -10.08
CA ASP A 160 12.13 15.60 -10.13
C ASP A 160 12.15 17.02 -9.51
N GLU A 161 13.20 17.38 -8.80
CA GLU A 161 13.40 18.77 -8.36
C GLU A 161 13.75 19.67 -9.56
N LEU A 162 13.11 20.83 -9.62
CA LEU A 162 13.45 21.87 -10.59
C LEU A 162 14.43 22.85 -9.96
N LEU A 163 15.43 23.25 -10.73
CA LEU A 163 16.36 24.30 -10.33
C LEU A 163 15.66 25.67 -10.49
N ILE A 164 15.82 26.51 -9.47
CA ILE A 164 15.23 27.87 -9.50
C ILE A 164 15.82 28.66 -10.67
N ASP A 165 17.11 28.56 -10.91
CA ASP A 165 17.80 29.24 -12.01
C ASP A 165 17.22 28.85 -13.37
N ASP A 166 16.83 27.59 -13.58
CA ASP A 166 16.21 27.17 -14.84
C ASP A 166 14.82 27.78 -15.00
N LEU A 167 14.05 27.87 -13.91
CA LEU A 167 12.72 28.50 -13.90
C LEU A 167 12.82 30.01 -14.15
N ASP A 168 13.80 30.69 -13.54
CA ASP A 168 14.07 32.13 -13.74
C ASP A 168 14.55 32.42 -15.17
N ASN A 169 15.25 31.48 -15.81
CA ASN A 169 15.60 31.49 -17.21
C ASN A 169 14.45 31.12 -18.17
N GLY A 170 13.25 30.90 -17.64
CA GLY A 170 12.05 30.67 -18.42
C GLY A 170 11.78 29.24 -18.85
N LEU A 171 12.39 28.24 -18.21
CA LEU A 171 12.12 26.80 -18.49
C LEU A 171 10.62 26.51 -18.44
N THR A 172 10.10 25.93 -19.51
CA THR A 172 8.69 25.56 -19.65
C THR A 172 8.50 24.04 -19.50
N PRO A 173 7.29 23.55 -19.16
CA PRO A 173 6.98 22.11 -19.19
C PRO A 173 7.24 21.45 -20.54
N LYS A 174 7.02 22.18 -21.65
CA LYS A 174 7.32 21.74 -23.01
C LYS A 174 8.81 21.47 -23.19
N GLU A 175 9.65 22.46 -22.94
CA GLU A 175 11.11 22.35 -23.07
C GLU A 175 11.69 21.27 -22.17
N TYR A 176 11.15 21.13 -20.95
CA TYR A 176 11.56 20.09 -20.02
C TYR A 176 11.28 18.69 -20.59
N LEU A 177 10.07 18.48 -21.15
CA LEU A 177 9.71 17.21 -21.79
C LEU A 177 10.57 16.94 -23.02
N GLU A 178 10.70 17.89 -23.92
CA GLU A 178 11.45 17.75 -25.18
C GLU A 178 12.93 17.45 -24.90
N ASN A 179 13.55 18.15 -23.96
CA ASN A 179 14.93 17.89 -23.54
C ASN A 179 15.12 16.49 -22.91
N GLY A 180 14.13 16.01 -22.18
CA GLY A 180 14.13 14.67 -21.58
C GLY A 180 13.96 13.56 -22.61
N VAL A 181 13.03 13.73 -23.55
CA VAL A 181 12.67 12.73 -24.56
C VAL A 181 13.68 12.73 -25.73
N SER A 182 14.23 13.87 -26.10
CA SER A 182 15.23 13.99 -27.18
C SER A 182 16.54 13.25 -26.88
N LYS A 183 16.87 13.06 -25.61
CA LYS A 183 18.02 12.22 -25.19
C LYS A 183 17.82 10.72 -25.47
N THR A 184 16.60 10.32 -25.85
CA THR A 184 16.27 8.95 -26.22
C THR A 184 15.98 8.90 -27.71
N ASN A 185 16.35 7.82 -28.40
CA ASN A 185 15.96 7.63 -29.82
C ASN A 185 14.44 7.44 -30.01
N PHE A 186 13.64 7.76 -28.99
CA PHE A 186 12.20 7.53 -28.99
C PHE A 186 11.47 8.36 -30.03
N LEU A 187 11.86 9.61 -30.25
CA LEU A 187 11.22 10.53 -31.22
C LEU A 187 11.37 10.06 -32.66
N ASN A 188 12.45 9.38 -32.98
CA ASN A 188 12.75 8.96 -34.36
C ASN A 188 12.00 7.71 -34.79
N THR A 189 11.45 6.94 -33.85
CA THR A 189 10.83 5.64 -34.08
C THR A 189 9.32 5.62 -33.86
N ASN A 190 8.74 6.71 -33.35
CA ASN A 190 7.33 6.77 -32.97
C ASN A 190 6.62 7.96 -33.62
N LYS A 191 5.36 7.74 -33.97
CA LYS A 191 4.52 8.78 -34.58
C LYS A 191 3.86 9.64 -33.51
N LEU A 192 4.15 10.94 -33.49
CA LEU A 192 3.42 11.90 -32.65
C LEU A 192 1.97 12.01 -33.14
N LEU A 193 1.01 11.80 -32.24
CA LEU A 193 -0.42 11.91 -32.53
C LEU A 193 -1.03 13.18 -31.97
N GLU A 194 -0.56 13.64 -30.80
CA GLU A 194 -1.14 14.75 -30.07
C GLU A 194 -0.08 15.43 -29.23
N GLU A 195 -0.11 16.75 -29.18
CA GLU A 195 0.64 17.56 -28.24
C GLU A 195 -0.19 18.76 -27.80
N SER A 196 -0.09 19.15 -26.53
CA SER A 196 -0.77 20.36 -26.04
C SER A 196 -0.22 20.83 -24.71
N ASP A 197 -0.27 22.15 -24.52
CA ASP A 197 -0.22 22.74 -23.20
C ASP A 197 -1.53 22.54 -22.47
N PHE A 198 -1.48 22.50 -21.15
CA PHE A 198 -2.67 22.48 -20.30
C PHE A 198 -2.44 23.22 -18.98
N SER A 199 -3.53 23.62 -18.34
CA SER A 199 -3.49 24.12 -16.97
C SER A 199 -4.66 23.51 -16.20
N TYR A 200 -4.35 22.81 -15.11
CA TYR A 200 -5.35 22.22 -14.21
C TYR A 200 -5.03 22.61 -12.77
N ASN A 201 -6.03 23.09 -12.04
CA ASN A 201 -5.87 23.47 -10.63
C ASN A 201 -4.68 24.42 -10.40
N ASP A 202 -4.51 25.42 -11.28
CA ASP A 202 -3.43 26.41 -11.29
C ASP A 202 -2.02 25.84 -11.55
N LEU A 203 -1.90 24.58 -11.92
CA LEU A 203 -0.64 23.94 -12.31
C LEU A 203 -0.51 23.93 -13.84
N LYS A 204 0.63 24.40 -14.33
CA LYS A 204 0.95 24.40 -15.77
C LYS A 204 1.56 23.05 -16.15
N GLY A 205 1.20 22.54 -17.32
CA GLY A 205 1.75 21.31 -17.82
C GLY A 205 1.76 21.21 -19.33
N TYR A 206 2.39 20.16 -19.83
CA TYR A 206 2.49 19.85 -21.26
C TYR A 206 2.43 18.34 -21.48
N THR A 207 1.88 17.91 -22.62
CA THR A 207 1.70 16.50 -22.94
C THR A 207 1.98 16.17 -24.40
N HIS A 208 2.55 14.97 -24.63
CA HIS A 208 2.70 14.32 -25.94
C HIS A 208 2.06 12.93 -25.92
N LEU A 209 1.33 12.57 -26.97
CA LEU A 209 0.85 11.21 -27.24
C LEU A 209 1.54 10.65 -28.46
N TYR A 210 2.12 9.48 -28.36
CA TYR A 210 2.78 8.77 -29.44
C TYR A 210 2.09 7.44 -29.72
N GLU A 211 2.11 7.06 -30.99
CA GLU A 211 1.80 5.71 -31.48
C GLU A 211 3.09 5.00 -31.80
N ASN A 212 3.29 3.83 -31.19
CA ASN A 212 4.39 2.93 -31.50
C ASN A 212 3.85 1.71 -32.24
N LYS A 213 4.16 1.60 -33.52
CA LYS A 213 3.80 0.47 -34.37
C LYS A 213 4.93 -0.55 -34.34
N GLY A 214 4.77 -1.59 -33.52
CA GLY A 214 5.60 -2.78 -33.60
C GLY A 214 5.16 -3.72 -34.74
N ALA A 215 5.97 -4.74 -35.05
CA ALA A 215 5.68 -5.70 -36.12
C ALA A 215 4.38 -6.47 -35.88
N PHE A 216 3.95 -6.66 -34.65
CA PHE A 216 2.79 -7.50 -34.27
C PHE A 216 1.76 -6.79 -33.37
N SER A 217 2.03 -5.57 -32.92
CA SER A 217 1.13 -4.82 -32.05
C SER A 217 1.34 -3.32 -32.16
N THR A 218 0.26 -2.56 -31.97
CA THR A 218 0.32 -1.12 -31.79
C THR A 218 0.15 -0.81 -30.32
N ASN A 219 1.04 0.03 -29.78
CA ASN A 219 0.97 0.52 -28.41
C ASN A 219 0.94 2.06 -28.44
N PHE A 220 0.30 2.64 -27.45
CA PHE A 220 0.27 4.08 -27.27
C PHE A 220 1.10 4.47 -26.05
N LYS A 221 1.78 5.60 -26.13
CA LYS A 221 2.56 6.13 -25.03
C LYS A 221 2.34 7.63 -24.90
N ARG A 222 1.87 8.04 -23.71
CA ARG A 222 1.70 9.46 -23.39
C ARG A 222 2.72 9.86 -22.35
N PHE A 223 3.33 11.02 -22.56
CA PHE A 223 4.15 11.72 -21.57
C PHE A 223 3.38 12.96 -21.11
N ILE A 224 3.43 13.22 -19.82
CA ILE A 224 2.83 14.41 -19.22
C ILE A 224 3.82 14.99 -18.21
N ILE A 225 4.04 16.27 -18.30
CA ILE A 225 4.83 17.05 -17.33
C ILE A 225 3.91 18.06 -16.68
N ILE A 226 3.96 18.16 -15.36
CA ILE A 226 3.27 19.16 -14.56
C ILE A 226 4.31 19.89 -13.71
N PHE A 227 4.38 21.21 -13.82
CA PHE A 227 5.23 22.03 -12.96
C PHE A 227 4.46 22.42 -11.69
N ASP A 228 5.04 22.09 -10.56
CA ASP A 228 4.59 22.46 -9.22
C ASP A 228 5.57 23.48 -8.64
N THR A 229 5.29 24.74 -8.90
CA THR A 229 6.16 25.87 -8.51
C THR A 229 5.54 26.79 -7.46
N GLN A 230 4.31 26.48 -7.00
CA GLN A 230 3.53 27.39 -6.18
C GLN A 230 3.80 27.30 -4.67
N SER A 231 4.48 26.25 -4.21
CA SER A 231 4.72 26.08 -2.79
C SER A 231 5.86 26.94 -2.30
N LYS A 232 5.61 27.81 -1.32
CA LYS A 232 6.66 28.55 -0.61
C LYS A 232 7.46 27.68 0.38
N LYS A 233 6.95 26.51 0.74
CA LYS A 233 7.53 25.60 1.75
C LYS A 233 8.28 24.41 1.12
N LEU A 234 7.93 24.04 -0.10
CA LEU A 234 8.51 22.90 -0.79
C LEU A 234 9.30 23.41 -2.00
N LYS A 235 10.39 22.74 -2.31
CA LYS A 235 11.15 23.00 -3.53
C LYS A 235 10.28 22.79 -4.77
N PRO A 236 10.47 23.58 -5.84
CA PRO A 236 9.77 23.40 -7.11
C PRO A 236 10.00 21.98 -7.65
N LYS A 237 8.98 21.40 -8.26
CA LYS A 237 9.03 20.04 -8.82
C LYS A 237 8.42 19.96 -10.20
N ALA A 238 9.01 19.10 -11.03
CA ALA A 238 8.37 18.56 -12.22
C ALA A 238 7.76 17.19 -11.88
N TRP A 239 6.46 17.05 -12.03
CA TRP A 239 5.78 15.76 -11.98
C TRP A 239 5.78 15.17 -13.38
N ILE A 240 6.49 14.05 -13.53
CA ILE A 240 6.68 13.36 -14.80
C ILE A 240 5.80 12.13 -14.80
N SER A 241 4.82 12.09 -15.68
CA SER A 241 3.96 10.93 -15.88
C SER A 241 4.19 10.30 -17.24
N THR A 242 4.36 8.98 -17.25
CA THR A 242 4.42 8.19 -18.48
C THR A 242 3.33 7.15 -18.45
N ILE A 243 2.47 7.15 -19.47
CA ILE A 243 1.38 6.19 -19.62
C ILE A 243 1.71 5.30 -20.82
N THR A 244 1.75 4.01 -20.60
CA THR A 244 1.88 3.00 -21.65
C THR A 244 0.59 2.21 -21.70
N MET A 245 -0.01 2.07 -22.88
CA MET A 245 -1.32 1.42 -23.07
C MET A 245 -1.40 0.72 -24.41
N LYS A 246 -2.17 -0.37 -24.46
CA LYS A 246 -2.55 -1.04 -25.72
C LYS A 246 -3.87 -0.50 -26.26
N ASP A 247 -4.82 -0.19 -25.39
CA ASP A 247 -6.09 0.43 -25.75
C ASP A 247 -6.03 1.94 -25.52
N LYS A 248 -6.28 2.71 -26.58
CA LYS A 248 -6.35 4.17 -26.48
C LYS A 248 -7.48 4.67 -25.55
N ALA A 249 -8.48 3.84 -25.27
CA ALA A 249 -9.55 4.19 -24.32
C ALA A 249 -9.00 4.45 -22.90
N ASP A 250 -7.92 3.77 -22.50
CA ASP A 250 -7.29 3.96 -21.19
C ASP A 250 -6.58 5.33 -21.06
N ASP A 251 -6.27 5.99 -22.18
CA ASP A 251 -5.69 7.33 -22.19
C ASP A 251 -6.61 8.37 -21.54
N ASN A 252 -7.90 8.29 -21.81
CA ASN A 252 -8.89 9.18 -21.20
C ASN A 252 -8.99 8.98 -19.68
N ASP A 253 -8.94 7.74 -19.20
CA ASP A 253 -8.92 7.44 -17.76
C ASP A 253 -7.70 8.08 -17.11
N ALA A 254 -6.51 7.88 -17.70
CA ALA A 254 -5.27 8.42 -17.19
C ALA A 254 -5.22 9.96 -17.19
N ILE A 255 -5.68 10.60 -18.28
CA ILE A 255 -5.81 12.06 -18.36
C ILE A 255 -6.75 12.58 -17.27
N ASN A 256 -7.90 11.92 -17.04
CA ASN A 256 -8.86 12.33 -16.01
C ASN A 256 -8.28 12.21 -14.59
N MET A 257 -7.49 11.15 -14.32
CA MET A 257 -6.76 11.04 -13.06
C MET A 257 -5.78 12.22 -12.88
N LEU A 258 -5.02 12.56 -13.93
CA LEU A 258 -4.07 13.66 -13.88
C LEU A 258 -4.74 15.05 -13.82
N LYS A 259 -5.91 15.23 -14.44
CA LYS A 259 -6.72 16.44 -14.28
C LYS A 259 -7.20 16.66 -12.85
N SER A 260 -7.35 15.59 -12.08
CA SER A 260 -7.71 15.66 -10.65
C SER A 260 -6.52 15.98 -9.74
N PHE A 261 -5.30 16.02 -10.29
CA PHE A 261 -4.08 16.34 -9.54
C PHE A 261 -4.16 17.74 -8.96
N GLN A 262 -3.95 17.86 -7.66
CA GLN A 262 -4.05 19.13 -6.94
C GLN A 262 -3.23 19.12 -5.66
N LYS A 263 -2.98 20.30 -5.12
CA LYS A 263 -2.35 20.46 -3.82
C LYS A 263 -3.32 20.10 -2.70
N MET A 264 -2.77 19.50 -1.64
CA MET A 264 -3.49 19.36 -0.38
C MET A 264 -3.54 20.68 0.37
N SER A 265 -4.68 20.97 0.98
CA SER A 265 -4.81 22.09 1.91
C SER A 265 -4.02 21.83 3.21
N GLU A 266 -3.67 22.90 3.94
CA GLU A 266 -2.99 22.77 5.25
C GLU A 266 -3.81 21.92 6.24
N LYS A 267 -5.15 22.01 6.18
CA LYS A 267 -6.04 21.18 6.98
C LYS A 267 -5.93 19.71 6.61
N GLU A 268 -5.96 19.37 5.33
CA GLU A 268 -5.81 17.98 4.87
C GLU A 268 -4.45 17.40 5.27
N ILE A 269 -3.37 18.19 5.19
CA ILE A 269 -2.04 17.77 5.64
C ILE A 269 -2.04 17.54 7.17
N ALA A 270 -2.64 18.45 7.93
CA ALA A 270 -2.72 18.34 9.39
C ALA A 270 -3.56 17.12 9.84
N ASP A 271 -4.64 16.82 9.10
CA ASP A 271 -5.52 15.68 9.36
C ASP A 271 -4.90 14.34 8.91
N SER A 272 -3.82 14.38 8.11
CA SER A 272 -3.13 13.21 7.54
C SER A 272 -2.08 12.59 8.47
N LYS A 273 -2.30 12.60 9.77
CA LYS A 273 -1.34 12.08 10.77
C LYS A 273 -1.16 10.57 10.76
N GLY A 274 -1.89 9.86 9.91
CA GLY A 274 -1.96 8.40 9.88
C GLY A 274 -2.70 7.84 11.09
N LEU A 275 -3.20 6.62 10.93
CA LEU A 275 -3.84 5.92 12.05
C LEU A 275 -2.77 5.46 13.03
N ARG A 276 -3.12 5.44 14.33
CA ARG A 276 -2.21 5.02 15.38
C ARG A 276 -2.83 3.96 16.27
N ILE A 277 -1.98 3.06 16.74
CA ILE A 277 -2.34 2.13 17.80
C ILE A 277 -2.43 2.91 19.10
N LYS A 278 -3.54 2.75 19.81
CA LYS A 278 -3.69 3.19 21.18
C LYS A 278 -3.92 1.99 22.08
N VAL A 279 -3.12 1.86 23.11
CA VAL A 279 -3.28 0.81 24.12
C VAL A 279 -4.14 1.34 25.26
N ILE A 280 -5.23 0.63 25.53
CA ILE A 280 -6.17 0.98 26.60
C ILE A 280 -6.40 -0.21 27.51
N ARG A 281 -6.86 0.05 28.74
CA ARG A 281 -7.31 -1.00 29.66
C ARG A 281 -8.79 -1.28 29.39
N PHE A 282 -9.12 -2.55 29.15
CA PHE A 282 -10.50 -2.99 28.96
C PHE A 282 -11.25 -2.90 30.29
N ARG A 283 -12.40 -2.26 30.31
CA ARG A 283 -13.21 -1.97 31.48
C ARG A 283 -14.60 -2.57 31.36
N GLU A 284 -15.29 -2.67 32.47
CA GLU A 284 -16.69 -3.05 32.53
C GLU A 284 -17.53 -2.15 31.60
N GLY A 285 -18.49 -2.76 30.90
CA GLY A 285 -19.33 -2.07 29.90
C GLY A 285 -18.69 -1.81 28.52
N MET A 286 -17.41 -2.11 28.33
CA MET A 286 -16.75 -2.07 27.02
C MET A 286 -17.05 -3.33 26.23
N SER A 287 -17.15 -3.17 24.91
CA SER A 287 -17.17 -4.27 23.94
C SER A 287 -16.47 -3.83 22.66
N TYR A 288 -16.06 -4.77 21.81
CA TYR A 288 -15.51 -4.40 20.50
C TYR A 288 -16.53 -3.69 19.62
N GLU A 289 -17.81 -3.96 19.78
CA GLU A 289 -18.91 -3.26 19.12
C GLU A 289 -19.00 -1.78 19.56
N SER A 290 -18.86 -1.53 20.86
CA SER A 290 -18.87 -0.16 21.38
C SER A 290 -17.63 0.63 20.93
N LEU A 291 -16.45 0.00 20.96
CA LEU A 291 -15.18 0.59 20.51
C LEU A 291 -15.17 0.85 18.99
N ALA A 292 -15.85 0.00 18.21
CA ALA A 292 -15.96 0.14 16.77
C ALA A 292 -16.69 1.40 16.32
N LYS A 293 -17.62 1.93 17.15
CA LYS A 293 -18.40 3.14 16.81
C LYS A 293 -17.53 4.38 16.61
N SER A 294 -16.42 4.48 17.33
CA SER A 294 -15.45 5.59 17.23
C SER A 294 -14.18 5.23 16.47
N SER A 295 -14.07 3.99 15.98
CA SER A 295 -12.86 3.52 15.29
C SER A 295 -12.82 4.02 13.84
N PRO A 296 -11.68 4.50 13.34
CA PRO A 296 -11.49 4.90 11.96
C PRO A 296 -11.37 3.72 10.98
N LEU A 297 -11.47 2.47 11.45
CA LEU A 297 -11.29 1.28 10.62
C LEU A 297 -12.44 0.99 9.64
N GLY A 298 -13.52 1.79 9.66
CA GLY A 298 -14.65 1.69 8.73
C GLY A 298 -15.47 0.42 8.90
N LYS A 299 -15.94 -0.18 7.80
CA LYS A 299 -16.71 -1.44 7.87
C LYS A 299 -15.91 -2.54 8.58
N PHE A 300 -16.61 -3.37 9.34
CA PHE A 300 -16.02 -4.47 10.13
C PHE A 300 -15.04 -4.03 11.22
N SER A 301 -15.14 -2.79 11.73
CA SER A 301 -14.24 -2.28 12.76
C SER A 301 -14.17 -3.18 13.99
N ALA A 302 -15.28 -3.75 14.46
CA ALA A 302 -15.30 -4.67 15.59
C ALA A 302 -14.48 -5.94 15.31
N ASP A 303 -14.66 -6.55 14.13
CA ASP A 303 -13.90 -7.73 13.71
C ASP A 303 -12.39 -7.42 13.55
N LYS A 304 -12.08 -6.26 12.96
CA LYS A 304 -10.68 -5.79 12.80
C LYS A 304 -10.01 -5.54 14.15
N LEU A 305 -10.72 -4.96 15.10
CA LEU A 305 -10.20 -4.78 16.48
C LEU A 305 -10.02 -6.11 17.20
N ARG A 306 -10.94 -7.10 17.02
CA ARG A 306 -10.75 -8.46 17.53
C ARG A 306 -9.50 -9.10 16.92
N LEU A 307 -9.35 -9.05 15.60
CA LEU A 307 -8.19 -9.59 14.91
C LEU A 307 -6.89 -8.96 15.41
N LEU A 308 -6.86 -7.63 15.55
CA LEU A 308 -5.70 -6.88 16.06
C LEU A 308 -5.26 -7.36 17.45
N ASN A 309 -6.19 -7.85 18.27
CA ASN A 309 -5.94 -8.34 19.63
C ASN A 309 -5.85 -9.87 19.73
N GLY A 310 -5.99 -10.61 18.62
CA GLY A 310 -6.02 -12.08 18.63
C GLY A 310 -7.30 -12.66 19.22
N HIS A 311 -8.40 -11.93 19.16
CA HIS A 311 -9.71 -12.31 19.69
C HIS A 311 -10.74 -12.65 18.61
N TYR A 312 -10.34 -12.62 17.35
CA TYR A 312 -11.23 -13.00 16.24
C TYR A 312 -11.54 -14.50 16.28
N PRO A 313 -12.76 -14.97 15.94
CA PRO A 313 -13.88 -14.13 15.51
C PRO A 313 -14.74 -13.57 16.66
N ASN A 314 -14.74 -14.18 17.86
CA ASN A 314 -15.77 -13.93 18.88
C ASN A 314 -15.26 -13.82 20.32
N LEU A 315 -13.94 -13.87 20.54
CA LEU A 315 -13.40 -13.77 21.90
C LEU A 315 -13.53 -12.33 22.41
N THR A 316 -13.60 -12.21 23.73
CA THR A 316 -13.69 -10.94 24.46
C THR A 316 -12.53 -10.87 25.46
N PRO A 317 -11.87 -9.72 25.64
CA PRO A 317 -10.86 -9.56 26.68
C PRO A 317 -11.48 -9.63 28.07
N GLU A 318 -10.67 -9.98 29.05
CA GLU A 318 -11.06 -9.88 30.48
C GLU A 318 -11.00 -8.44 30.96
N ILE A 319 -11.81 -8.11 31.97
CA ILE A 319 -11.75 -6.78 32.61
C ILE A 319 -10.36 -6.62 33.23
N GLY A 320 -9.69 -5.52 32.85
CA GLY A 320 -8.31 -5.25 33.27
C GLY A 320 -7.26 -5.52 32.21
N ASP A 321 -7.57 -6.28 31.16
CA ASP A 321 -6.65 -6.53 30.05
C ASP A 321 -6.25 -5.25 29.32
N LEU A 322 -4.99 -5.19 28.89
CA LEU A 322 -4.56 -4.19 27.92
C LEU A 322 -4.91 -4.66 26.50
N ILE A 323 -5.60 -3.82 25.78
CA ILE A 323 -5.99 -4.05 24.39
C ILE A 323 -5.53 -2.91 23.49
N LYS A 324 -5.35 -3.23 22.21
CA LYS A 324 -5.04 -2.27 21.15
C LYS A 324 -6.33 -1.80 20.51
N ILE A 325 -6.47 -0.50 20.35
CA ILE A 325 -7.47 0.14 19.46
C ILE A 325 -6.75 0.97 18.42
N VAL A 326 -7.48 1.44 17.42
CA VAL A 326 -6.95 2.32 16.37
C VAL A 326 -7.69 3.66 16.43
N GLN A 327 -6.93 4.74 16.44
CA GLN A 327 -7.41 6.12 16.47
C GLN A 327 -6.69 7.00 15.45
#